data_d83867364d23261bb14dd859cb530bb0
#
_entry.id   d83867364d23261bb14dd859cb530bb0
#
_cell.length_a   1.000
_cell.length_b   1.000
_cell.length_c   1.000
_cell.angle_alpha   90.00
_cell.angle_beta   90.00
_cell.angle_gamma   90.00
#
_symmetry.space_group_name_H-M   'P 1'
#
loop_
_entity.id
_entity.type
_entity.pdbx_description
1 polymer ?
#
loop_
_entity_poly.entity_id
_entity_poly.type
_entity_poly.pdbx_seq_one_letter_code
_entity_poly.pdbx_strand_id
1 'polypeptide(L)'
;MVNVVVASSDGHVSAASVHGSNSGQGPLGDEAVVLLHGLSQQRRFWDPVVSRMRQWPVVTVDQRGHGASTAVASDDYSIDRCARDIIELAADLNLARIHVVGHSWGGAVALRVAAAAPGLVASACLIDGGLTTPSAPSGSDPDRRAELLARLRPPALGIPIDDIWRIIGEGMGGSLTLEMRDALAPTYEIGADGLARTVIGIDRHMAVLEGLLDYEPWPDADSLLVPRWAVFCEPRHAQADEVRLRVIERTQHLPTALVQRWNGALHDVPLQWPSLVAGLVDSLVESSASDLARSS
;
A
#
# COMPACT_ATOMS: atom_id res chain seq x y z
N MET A 1 19.46 -6.56 3.36
CA MET A 1 18.69 -5.35 3.01
C MET A 1 19.65 -4.28 2.48
N VAL A 2 19.33 -3.68 1.33
CA VAL A 2 20.07 -2.57 0.72
C VAL A 2 19.09 -1.43 0.48
N ASN A 3 19.43 -0.21 0.88
CA ASN A 3 18.63 0.98 0.56
C ASN A 3 19.03 1.50 -0.81
N VAL A 4 18.05 1.81 -1.63
CA VAL A 4 18.21 2.37 -2.97
C VAL A 4 17.40 3.66 -3.08
N VAL A 5 17.85 4.53 -3.98
CA VAL A 5 17.18 5.81 -4.28
C VAL A 5 17.11 5.92 -5.79
N VAL A 6 15.90 6.15 -6.31
CA VAL A 6 15.62 6.22 -7.75
C VAL A 6 14.95 7.54 -8.06
N ALA A 7 15.40 8.21 -9.11
CA ALA A 7 14.78 9.44 -9.60
C ALA A 7 13.71 9.11 -10.63
N SER A 8 12.52 9.62 -10.43
CA SER A 8 11.42 9.53 -11.39
C SER A 8 11.55 10.59 -12.50
N SER A 9 10.83 10.40 -13.60
CA SER A 9 10.88 11.27 -14.79
C SER A 9 10.50 12.73 -14.54
N ASP A 10 9.74 13.00 -13.47
CA ASP A 10 9.37 14.36 -13.03
C ASP A 10 10.31 14.95 -11.98
N GLY A 11 11.44 14.28 -11.69
CA GLY A 11 12.41 14.71 -10.69
C GLY A 11 12.08 14.33 -9.25
N HIS A 12 11.00 13.58 -9.02
CA HIS A 12 10.73 12.97 -7.72
C HIS A 12 11.80 11.90 -7.40
N VAL A 13 12.11 11.76 -6.13
CA VAL A 13 13.08 10.77 -5.64
C VAL A 13 12.36 9.74 -4.78
N SER A 14 12.28 8.52 -5.26
CA SER A 14 11.74 7.37 -4.54
C SER A 14 12.82 6.67 -3.72
N ALA A 15 12.61 6.48 -2.44
CA ALA A 15 13.45 5.67 -1.57
C ALA A 15 12.84 4.28 -1.38
N ALA A 16 13.64 3.25 -1.51
CA ALA A 16 13.20 1.88 -1.32
C ALA A 16 14.23 1.05 -0.55
N SER A 17 13.79 -0.04 0.05
CA SER A 17 14.66 -1.06 0.63
C SER A 17 14.51 -2.35 -0.17
N VAL A 18 15.63 -2.89 -0.61
CA VAL A 18 15.74 -4.14 -1.32
C VAL A 18 16.16 -5.23 -0.34
N HIS A 19 15.34 -6.26 -0.23
CA HIS A 19 15.58 -7.45 0.56
C HIS A 19 15.87 -8.60 -0.40
N GLY A 20 17.14 -9.04 -0.50
CA GLY A 20 17.58 -10.08 -1.42
C GLY A 20 17.12 -11.46 -1.00
N SER A 21 16.96 -12.37 -1.97
CA SER A 21 16.83 -13.79 -1.70
C SER A 21 18.19 -14.38 -1.29
N ASN A 22 18.19 -15.44 -0.47
CA ASN A 22 19.40 -16.18 -0.11
C ASN A 22 19.96 -17.05 -1.27
N SER A 23 19.49 -16.85 -2.51
CA SER A 23 19.81 -17.71 -3.67
C SER A 23 21.15 -17.44 -4.35
N GLY A 24 21.97 -16.51 -3.85
CA GLY A 24 23.33 -16.27 -4.36
C GLY A 24 23.45 -15.56 -5.74
N GLN A 25 22.33 -15.32 -6.40
CA GLN A 25 22.24 -14.39 -7.53
C GLN A 25 22.00 -13.00 -6.96
N GLY A 26 22.74 -12.00 -7.29
CA GLY A 26 22.69 -10.63 -6.82
C GLY A 26 21.50 -10.16 -5.96
N PRO A 27 21.41 -8.95 -5.47
CA PRO A 27 20.40 -8.54 -4.52
C PRO A 27 18.95 -8.65 -5.05
N LEU A 28 18.74 -8.59 -6.36
CA LEU A 28 17.48 -8.82 -7.07
C LEU A 28 17.79 -9.63 -8.34
N GLY A 29 16.99 -10.66 -8.63
CA GLY A 29 16.85 -11.18 -9.99
C GLY A 29 16.06 -10.19 -10.87
N ASP A 30 15.41 -10.69 -11.90
CA ASP A 30 14.52 -9.94 -12.77
C ASP A 30 13.05 -9.94 -12.30
N GLU A 31 12.76 -10.59 -11.16
CA GLU A 31 11.42 -10.72 -10.56
C GLU A 31 11.46 -10.42 -9.06
N ALA A 32 10.50 -9.62 -8.58
CA ALA A 32 10.41 -9.26 -7.17
C ALA A 32 8.96 -9.00 -6.71
N VAL A 33 8.74 -9.12 -5.41
CA VAL A 33 7.53 -8.62 -4.73
C VAL A 33 7.74 -7.14 -4.39
N VAL A 34 6.83 -6.27 -4.81
CA VAL A 34 6.84 -4.83 -4.49
C VAL A 34 5.72 -4.53 -3.50
N LEU A 35 6.06 -4.05 -2.31
CA LEU A 35 5.14 -3.78 -1.21
C LEU A 35 4.90 -2.26 -1.05
N LEU A 36 3.63 -1.85 -1.17
CA LEU A 36 3.16 -0.48 -1.14
C LEU A 36 2.33 -0.22 0.13
N HIS A 37 2.80 0.67 0.98
CA HIS A 37 2.17 1.02 2.27
C HIS A 37 0.92 1.89 2.10
N GLY A 38 0.14 2.03 3.17
CA GLY A 38 -1.02 2.92 3.25
C GLY A 38 -0.65 4.40 3.44
N LEU A 39 -1.64 5.29 3.30
CA LEU A 39 -1.48 6.73 3.53
C LEU A 39 -0.94 7.00 4.94
N SER A 40 -0.03 7.93 5.04
CA SER A 40 0.72 8.33 6.24
C SER A 40 1.70 7.31 6.81
N GLN A 41 1.85 6.15 6.19
CA GLN A 41 2.84 5.15 6.58
C GLN A 41 4.16 5.32 5.78
N GLN A 42 5.05 4.37 5.86
CA GLN A 42 6.32 4.33 5.13
C GLN A 42 6.78 2.87 4.97
N ARG A 43 7.87 2.64 4.21
CA ARG A 43 8.31 1.29 3.80
C ARG A 43 8.53 0.29 4.94
N ARG A 44 8.96 0.74 6.13
CA ARG A 44 9.20 -0.14 7.28
C ARG A 44 7.93 -0.69 7.92
N PHE A 45 6.76 -0.15 7.57
CA PHE A 45 5.47 -0.75 7.90
C PHE A 45 5.40 -2.24 7.52
N TRP A 46 6.14 -2.61 6.48
CA TRP A 46 6.20 -3.98 5.97
C TRP A 46 7.26 -4.86 6.65
N ASP A 47 8.14 -4.31 7.51
CA ASP A 47 9.23 -5.08 8.15
C ASP A 47 8.72 -6.36 8.85
N PRO A 48 7.59 -6.34 9.62
CA PRO A 48 7.06 -7.54 10.25
C PRO A 48 6.63 -8.62 9.25
N VAL A 49 6.09 -8.23 8.10
CA VAL A 49 5.68 -9.15 7.04
C VAL A 49 6.91 -9.71 6.33
N VAL A 50 7.83 -8.84 5.90
CA VAL A 50 9.05 -9.22 5.17
C VAL A 50 9.89 -10.21 5.97
N SER A 51 10.00 -10.02 7.28
CA SER A 51 10.75 -10.94 8.16
C SER A 51 10.17 -12.36 8.22
N ARG A 52 8.93 -12.54 7.77
CA ARG A 52 8.19 -13.81 7.78
C ARG A 52 7.94 -14.39 6.39
N MET A 53 8.22 -13.63 5.34
CA MET A 53 8.14 -14.11 3.95
C MET A 53 9.22 -15.16 3.67
N ARG A 54 8.92 -16.04 2.72
CA ARG A 54 9.89 -16.99 2.17
C ARG A 54 10.95 -16.22 1.36
N GLN A 55 11.83 -16.94 0.69
CA GLN A 55 13.02 -16.42 0.03
C GLN A 55 12.74 -15.72 -1.32
N TRP A 56 11.77 -14.82 -1.35
CA TRP A 56 11.52 -13.98 -2.54
C TRP A 56 12.30 -12.69 -2.43
N PRO A 57 12.82 -12.14 -3.55
CA PRO A 57 13.29 -10.77 -3.57
C PRO A 57 12.11 -9.83 -3.29
N VAL A 58 12.28 -8.91 -2.34
CA VAL A 58 11.24 -7.97 -1.91
C VAL A 58 11.76 -6.55 -2.01
N VAL A 59 10.93 -5.65 -2.55
CA VAL A 59 11.16 -4.21 -2.58
C VAL A 59 10.06 -3.54 -1.75
N THR A 60 10.44 -2.90 -0.65
CA THR A 60 9.52 -2.05 0.12
C THR A 60 9.79 -0.59 -0.23
N VAL A 61 8.76 0.19 -0.54
CA VAL A 61 8.89 1.54 -1.11
C VAL A 61 8.33 2.58 -0.15
N ASP A 62 9.08 3.67 0.07
CA ASP A 62 8.46 4.91 0.53
C ASP A 62 7.81 5.57 -0.69
N GLN A 63 6.49 5.53 -0.75
CA GLN A 63 5.77 6.11 -1.88
C GLN A 63 5.86 7.65 -1.84
N ARG A 64 5.59 8.31 -2.96
CA ARG A 64 5.64 9.76 -3.13
C ARG A 64 5.11 10.53 -1.92
N GLY A 65 5.91 11.46 -1.40
CA GLY A 65 5.59 12.29 -0.24
C GLY A 65 5.78 11.66 1.13
N HIS A 66 6.11 10.35 1.20
CA HIS A 66 6.23 9.60 2.45
C HIS A 66 7.67 9.23 2.78
N GLY A 67 7.92 8.95 4.05
CA GLY A 67 9.22 8.47 4.54
C GLY A 67 10.40 9.28 4.02
N ALA A 68 11.37 8.65 3.40
CA ALA A 68 12.53 9.30 2.78
C ALA A 68 12.24 9.85 1.35
N SER A 69 11.03 9.60 0.81
CA SER A 69 10.57 10.11 -0.49
C SER A 69 9.82 11.45 -0.36
N THR A 70 10.23 12.30 0.58
CA THR A 70 9.57 13.59 0.86
C THR A 70 9.96 14.72 -0.08
N ALA A 71 11.10 14.59 -0.76
CA ALA A 71 11.52 15.55 -1.78
C ALA A 71 10.73 15.33 -3.06
N VAL A 72 9.71 16.14 -3.28
CA VAL A 72 8.83 16.07 -4.47
C VAL A 72 9.08 17.28 -5.34
N ALA A 73 9.34 17.05 -6.62
CA ALA A 73 9.50 18.11 -7.60
C ALA A 73 8.16 18.68 -8.07
N SER A 74 7.06 17.95 -7.90
CA SER A 74 5.70 18.36 -8.25
C SER A 74 4.70 18.00 -7.15
N ASP A 75 3.61 18.73 -7.04
CA ASP A 75 2.50 18.46 -6.12
C ASP A 75 1.47 17.47 -6.71
N ASP A 76 1.84 16.71 -7.73
CA ASP A 76 0.98 15.67 -8.31
C ASP A 76 1.04 14.39 -7.47
N TYR A 77 0.00 14.19 -6.66
CA TYR A 77 -0.24 13.00 -5.85
C TYR A 77 -1.36 12.12 -6.42
N SER A 78 -1.69 12.28 -7.69
CA SER A 78 -2.67 11.42 -8.35
C SER A 78 -2.23 9.96 -8.28
N ILE A 79 -3.20 9.03 -8.25
CA ILE A 79 -2.90 7.59 -8.28
C ILE A 79 -2.14 7.22 -9.56
N ASP A 80 -2.42 7.89 -10.68
CA ASP A 80 -1.67 7.74 -11.93
C ASP A 80 -0.18 8.08 -11.77
N ARG A 81 0.15 9.21 -11.12
CA ARG A 81 1.54 9.60 -10.91
C ARG A 81 2.24 8.66 -9.93
N CYS A 82 1.58 8.31 -8.83
CA CYS A 82 2.12 7.35 -7.86
C CYS A 82 2.39 5.97 -8.52
N ALA A 83 1.51 5.52 -9.40
CA ALA A 83 1.71 4.26 -10.12
C ALA A 83 2.90 4.34 -11.10
N ARG A 84 3.09 5.46 -11.80
CA ARG A 84 4.26 5.67 -12.66
C ARG A 84 5.56 5.64 -11.87
N ASP A 85 5.61 6.20 -10.65
CA ASP A 85 6.80 6.12 -9.79
C ASP A 85 7.21 4.67 -9.54
N ILE A 86 6.24 3.78 -9.32
CA ILE A 86 6.52 2.35 -9.09
C ILE A 86 6.99 1.65 -10.37
N ILE A 87 6.40 1.98 -11.52
CA ILE A 87 6.83 1.43 -12.83
C ILE A 87 8.26 1.89 -13.16
N GLU A 88 8.56 3.17 -12.94
CA GLU A 88 9.89 3.74 -13.16
C GLU A 88 10.92 3.14 -12.19
N LEU A 89 10.56 2.95 -10.91
CA LEU A 89 11.38 2.25 -9.92
C LEU A 89 11.69 0.80 -10.36
N ALA A 90 10.70 0.07 -10.85
CA ALA A 90 10.89 -1.29 -11.34
C ALA A 90 11.86 -1.33 -12.54
N ALA A 91 11.73 -0.37 -13.48
CA ALA A 91 12.62 -0.25 -14.62
C ALA A 91 14.06 0.05 -14.22
N ASP A 92 14.28 0.97 -13.28
CA ASP A 92 15.61 1.34 -12.77
C ASP A 92 16.28 0.17 -12.01
N LEU A 93 15.47 -0.64 -11.32
CA LEU A 93 15.92 -1.86 -10.66
C LEU A 93 16.09 -3.04 -11.62
N ASN A 94 15.88 -2.87 -12.93
CA ASN A 94 15.92 -3.90 -13.97
C ASN A 94 14.99 -5.08 -13.69
N LEU A 95 13.80 -4.84 -13.10
CA LEU A 95 12.80 -5.86 -12.89
C LEU A 95 11.98 -6.07 -14.16
N ALA A 96 12.01 -7.28 -14.70
CA ALA A 96 11.17 -7.68 -15.84
C ALA A 96 9.75 -8.07 -15.39
N ARG A 97 9.60 -8.48 -14.12
CA ARG A 97 8.34 -8.92 -13.53
C ARG A 97 8.21 -8.48 -12.07
N ILE A 98 7.01 -8.06 -11.69
CA ILE A 98 6.70 -7.75 -10.29
C ILE A 98 5.38 -8.39 -9.84
N HIS A 99 5.34 -8.76 -8.56
CA HIS A 99 4.13 -9.06 -7.82
C HIS A 99 3.83 -7.85 -6.94
N VAL A 100 2.83 -7.06 -7.30
CA VAL A 100 2.53 -5.83 -6.58
C VAL A 100 1.52 -6.07 -5.47
N VAL A 101 1.88 -5.70 -4.25
CA VAL A 101 1.03 -5.82 -3.05
C VAL A 101 0.83 -4.45 -2.44
N GLY A 102 -0.41 -4.02 -2.29
CA GLY A 102 -0.74 -2.72 -1.72
C GLY A 102 -1.72 -2.80 -0.56
N HIS A 103 -1.42 -2.06 0.51
CA HIS A 103 -2.29 -1.90 1.66
C HIS A 103 -3.00 -0.55 1.61
N SER A 104 -4.31 -0.52 1.85
CA SER A 104 -5.09 0.72 1.95
C SER A 104 -4.95 1.60 0.69
N TRP A 105 -4.44 2.83 0.81
CA TRP A 105 -4.09 3.70 -0.31
C TRP A 105 -3.10 3.03 -1.29
N GLY A 106 -2.09 2.32 -0.78
CA GLY A 106 -1.17 1.55 -1.61
C GLY A 106 -1.88 0.47 -2.44
N GLY A 107 -3.06 0.01 -2.03
CA GLY A 107 -3.91 -0.88 -2.81
C GLY A 107 -4.46 -0.21 -4.08
N ALA A 108 -4.81 1.09 -4.03
CA ALA A 108 -5.22 1.85 -5.22
C ALA A 108 -4.03 2.04 -6.18
N VAL A 109 -2.86 2.35 -5.64
CA VAL A 109 -1.62 2.45 -6.44
C VAL A 109 -1.29 1.10 -7.07
N ALA A 110 -1.34 -0.01 -6.32
CA ALA A 110 -1.07 -1.36 -6.83
C ALA A 110 -2.03 -1.76 -7.97
N LEU A 111 -3.33 -1.46 -7.82
CA LEU A 111 -4.33 -1.69 -8.86
C LEU A 111 -3.99 -0.92 -10.14
N ARG A 112 -3.67 0.37 -10.00
CA ARG A 112 -3.30 1.22 -11.14
C ARG A 112 -1.99 0.80 -11.81
N VAL A 113 -0.98 0.37 -11.03
CA VAL A 113 0.27 -0.21 -11.58
C VAL A 113 -0.05 -1.43 -12.45
N ALA A 114 -0.88 -2.34 -11.95
CA ALA A 114 -1.25 -3.56 -12.66
C ALA A 114 -2.02 -3.26 -13.96
N ALA A 115 -2.91 -2.27 -13.96
CA ALA A 115 -3.65 -1.86 -15.15
C ALA A 115 -2.77 -1.10 -16.16
N ALA A 116 -1.85 -0.24 -15.68
CA ALA A 116 -1.00 0.58 -16.53
C ALA A 116 0.17 -0.18 -17.16
N ALA A 117 0.64 -1.26 -16.52
CA ALA A 117 1.79 -2.04 -16.95
C ALA A 117 1.54 -3.56 -16.91
N PRO A 118 0.55 -4.08 -17.70
CA PRO A 118 0.17 -5.50 -17.65
C PRO A 118 1.30 -6.44 -18.10
N GLY A 119 2.28 -5.96 -18.86
CA GLY A 119 3.47 -6.75 -19.24
C GLY A 119 4.52 -6.85 -18.13
N LEU A 120 4.49 -5.95 -17.14
CA LEU A 120 5.39 -5.93 -15.99
C LEU A 120 4.81 -6.70 -14.80
N VAL A 121 3.50 -6.59 -14.58
CA VAL A 121 2.85 -7.15 -13.39
C VAL A 121 2.43 -8.58 -13.61
N ALA A 122 3.00 -9.49 -12.80
CA ALA A 122 2.67 -10.91 -12.80
C ALA A 122 1.41 -11.21 -11.98
N SER A 123 1.21 -10.50 -10.87
CA SER A 123 0.03 -10.61 -10.01
C SER A 123 -0.13 -9.38 -9.12
N ALA A 124 -1.35 -9.16 -8.62
CA ALA A 124 -1.67 -8.05 -7.73
C ALA A 124 -2.38 -8.54 -6.46
N CYS A 125 -2.04 -7.95 -5.30
CA CYS A 125 -2.74 -8.18 -4.04
C CYS A 125 -3.16 -6.85 -3.43
N LEU A 126 -4.46 -6.71 -3.17
CA LEU A 126 -5.08 -5.53 -2.61
C LEU A 126 -5.53 -5.85 -1.18
N ILE A 127 -4.84 -5.29 -0.19
CA ILE A 127 -5.12 -5.56 1.23
C ILE A 127 -5.88 -4.38 1.82
N ASP A 128 -7.14 -4.60 2.09
CA ASP A 128 -8.11 -3.65 2.68
C ASP A 128 -8.07 -2.25 2.05
N GLY A 129 -7.95 -2.20 0.72
CA GLY A 129 -7.82 -0.97 -0.05
C GLY A 129 -8.04 -1.17 -1.55
N GLY A 130 -7.71 -0.17 -2.33
CA GLY A 130 -7.92 -0.17 -3.77
C GLY A 130 -9.40 -0.09 -4.16
N LEU A 131 -10.11 -1.21 -4.08
CA LEU A 131 -11.53 -1.31 -4.48
C LEU A 131 -12.51 -0.71 -3.47
N THR A 132 -12.12 -0.60 -2.20
CA THR A 132 -12.97 -0.02 -1.13
C THR A 132 -12.75 1.48 -0.92
N THR A 133 -11.93 2.08 -1.75
CA THR A 133 -11.57 3.49 -1.66
C THR A 133 -12.83 4.35 -1.84
N PRO A 134 -13.06 5.33 -0.95
CA PRO A 134 -14.09 6.32 -1.18
C PRO A 134 -13.72 7.12 -2.45
N SER A 135 -14.62 7.14 -3.41
CA SER A 135 -14.46 7.93 -4.63
C SER A 135 -15.42 9.12 -4.59
N ALA A 136 -14.87 10.28 -4.86
CA ALA A 136 -15.60 11.53 -5.06
C ALA A 136 -14.81 12.40 -6.07
N PRO A 137 -14.83 12.02 -7.38
CA PRO A 137 -14.04 12.68 -8.40
C PRO A 137 -14.29 14.20 -8.46
N SER A 138 -13.31 14.93 -8.94
CA SER A 138 -13.46 16.35 -9.26
C SER A 138 -14.61 16.52 -10.23
N GLY A 139 -15.65 17.29 -9.84
CA GLY A 139 -16.91 17.43 -10.57
C GLY A 139 -18.08 16.64 -9.99
N SER A 140 -17.88 15.78 -8.97
CA SER A 140 -18.96 15.30 -8.12
C SER A 140 -19.53 16.43 -7.26
N ASP A 141 -20.60 16.14 -6.51
CA ASP A 141 -21.18 17.07 -5.55
C ASP A 141 -20.08 17.66 -4.61
N PRO A 142 -19.82 18.99 -4.69
CA PRO A 142 -18.76 19.65 -3.92
C PRO A 142 -18.94 19.50 -2.42
N ASP A 143 -20.18 19.51 -1.92
CA ASP A 143 -20.48 19.41 -0.50
C ASP A 143 -20.16 18.02 0.01
N ARG A 144 -20.49 16.97 -0.75
CA ARG A 144 -20.11 15.59 -0.44
C ARG A 144 -18.59 15.40 -0.43
N ARG A 145 -17.88 15.98 -1.40
CA ARG A 145 -16.42 15.91 -1.45
C ARG A 145 -15.80 16.60 -0.24
N ALA A 146 -16.26 17.80 0.09
CA ALA A 146 -15.79 18.55 1.26
C ALA A 146 -16.04 17.79 2.57
N GLU A 147 -17.22 17.18 2.72
CA GLU A 147 -17.55 16.34 3.88
C GLU A 147 -16.61 15.13 4.01
N LEU A 148 -16.32 14.43 2.90
CA LEU A 148 -15.37 13.31 2.89
C LEU A 148 -13.97 13.75 3.28
N LEU A 149 -13.45 14.85 2.72
CA LEU A 149 -12.14 15.40 3.06
C LEU A 149 -12.07 15.81 4.53
N ALA A 150 -13.11 16.46 5.05
CA ALA A 150 -13.17 16.86 6.47
C ALA A 150 -13.18 15.63 7.40
N ARG A 151 -13.95 14.60 7.06
CA ARG A 151 -14.06 13.37 7.85
C ARG A 151 -12.76 12.55 7.84
N LEU A 152 -12.06 12.53 6.72
CA LEU A 152 -10.83 11.76 6.54
C LEU A 152 -9.56 12.55 6.91
N ARG A 153 -9.70 13.83 7.22
CA ARG A 153 -8.59 14.66 7.70
C ARG A 153 -8.10 14.12 9.05
N PRO A 154 -6.83 13.79 9.17
CA PRO A 154 -6.29 13.34 10.45
C PRO A 154 -6.31 14.51 11.45
N PRO A 155 -6.41 14.20 12.76
CA PRO A 155 -6.24 15.23 13.77
C PRO A 155 -4.85 15.84 13.62
N ALA A 156 -4.75 17.16 13.90
CA ALA A 156 -3.46 17.83 13.97
C ALA A 156 -2.64 17.16 15.07
N LEU A 157 -1.65 16.37 14.68
CA LEU A 157 -0.80 15.66 15.62
C LEU A 157 0.30 16.60 16.10
N GLY A 158 0.24 16.94 17.35
CA GLY A 158 1.29 17.55 18.15
C GLY A 158 1.07 17.02 19.55
N ILE A 159 1.26 15.69 19.73
CA ILE A 159 1.09 14.99 21.02
C ILE A 159 2.34 14.18 21.35
N PRO A 160 2.56 13.85 22.64
CA PRO A 160 3.66 13.00 23.04
C PRO A 160 3.61 11.66 22.31
N ILE A 161 4.77 11.13 21.92
CA ILE A 161 4.87 9.86 21.18
C ILE A 161 4.22 8.69 21.94
N ASP A 162 4.28 8.69 23.26
CA ASP A 162 3.67 7.65 24.09
C ASP A 162 2.14 7.66 24.00
N ASP A 163 1.52 8.83 23.82
CA ASP A 163 0.08 8.95 23.57
C ASP A 163 -0.29 8.39 22.18
N ILE A 164 0.58 8.59 21.18
CA ILE A 164 0.41 7.95 19.86
C ILE A 164 0.43 6.43 20.01
N TRP A 165 1.41 5.88 20.71
CA TRP A 165 1.49 4.42 20.93
C TRP A 165 0.29 3.86 21.68
N ARG A 166 -0.22 4.59 22.66
CA ARG A 166 -1.44 4.22 23.37
C ARG A 166 -2.67 4.21 22.43
N ILE A 167 -2.87 5.29 21.65
CA ILE A 167 -4.01 5.41 20.73
C ILE A 167 -3.98 4.30 19.66
N ILE A 168 -2.83 4.06 19.05
CA ILE A 168 -2.68 3.00 18.05
C ILE A 168 -2.92 1.63 18.70
N GLY A 169 -2.34 1.39 19.89
CA GLY A 169 -2.52 0.14 20.63
C GLY A 169 -3.98 -0.13 20.96
N GLU A 170 -4.71 0.85 21.45
CA GLU A 170 -6.17 0.76 21.69
C GLU A 170 -6.92 0.42 20.39
N GLY A 171 -6.56 1.06 19.27
CA GLY A 171 -7.14 0.78 17.96
C GLY A 171 -6.81 -0.62 17.42
N MET A 172 -5.74 -1.24 17.91
CA MET A 172 -5.30 -2.59 17.54
C MET A 172 -5.68 -3.66 18.57
N GLY A 173 -6.60 -3.36 19.49
CA GLY A 173 -7.12 -4.33 20.45
C GLY A 173 -6.30 -4.48 21.73
N GLY A 174 -5.41 -3.53 22.04
CA GLY A 174 -4.89 -3.37 23.40
C GLY A 174 -3.37 -3.31 23.60
N SER A 175 -2.52 -3.76 22.68
CA SER A 175 -1.07 -3.58 22.86
C SER A 175 -0.28 -3.59 21.57
N LEU A 176 0.59 -2.60 21.40
CA LEU A 176 1.62 -2.61 20.38
C LEU A 176 2.83 -3.41 20.89
N THR A 177 3.26 -4.40 20.11
CA THR A 177 4.53 -5.06 20.32
C THR A 177 5.69 -4.12 20.01
N LEU A 178 6.90 -4.44 20.49
CA LEU A 178 8.11 -3.68 20.11
C LEU A 178 8.32 -3.70 18.59
N GLU A 179 8.11 -4.83 17.93
CA GLU A 179 8.21 -4.97 16.49
C GLU A 179 7.26 -3.99 15.74
N MET A 180 6.01 -3.87 16.20
CA MET A 180 5.05 -2.91 15.62
C MET A 180 5.50 -1.46 15.82
N ARG A 181 6.00 -1.14 17.03
CA ARG A 181 6.52 0.21 17.32
C ARG A 181 7.71 0.55 16.43
N ASP A 182 8.66 -0.38 16.29
CA ASP A 182 9.85 -0.21 15.46
C ASP A 182 9.49 -0.01 13.98
N ALA A 183 8.47 -0.72 13.50
CA ALA A 183 7.94 -0.57 12.15
C ALA A 183 7.24 0.78 11.94
N LEU A 184 6.54 1.29 12.95
CA LEU A 184 5.78 2.55 12.88
C LEU A 184 6.59 3.80 13.25
N ALA A 185 7.63 3.67 14.08
CA ALA A 185 8.38 4.81 14.61
C ALA A 185 8.87 5.79 13.54
N PRO A 186 9.38 5.35 12.36
CA PRO A 186 9.83 6.27 11.31
C PRO A 186 8.70 7.04 10.62
N THR A 187 7.44 6.75 10.93
CA THR A 187 6.28 7.54 10.47
C THR A 187 6.20 8.89 11.17
N TYR A 188 6.87 9.02 12.31
CA TYR A 188 6.82 10.19 13.18
C TYR A 188 8.18 10.84 13.36
N GLU A 189 8.17 12.16 13.44
CA GLU A 189 9.30 12.96 13.89
C GLU A 189 8.94 13.68 15.19
N ILE A 190 9.91 13.82 16.09
CA ILE A 190 9.73 14.53 17.35
C ILE A 190 10.32 15.92 17.19
N GLY A 191 9.47 16.93 17.28
CA GLY A 191 9.88 18.34 17.20
C GLY A 191 10.66 18.79 18.43
N ALA A 192 11.23 19.99 18.37
CA ALA A 192 11.93 20.62 19.49
C ALA A 192 11.03 20.87 20.73
N ASP A 193 9.71 20.87 20.54
CA ASP A 193 8.68 20.94 21.58
C ASP A 193 8.39 19.59 22.27
N GLY A 194 9.08 18.51 21.86
CA GLY A 194 8.87 17.16 22.37
C GLY A 194 7.63 16.46 21.84
N LEU A 195 6.91 17.08 20.89
CA LEU A 195 5.69 16.51 20.31
C LEU A 195 5.99 15.79 19.00
N ALA A 196 5.35 14.65 18.83
CA ALA A 196 5.43 13.86 17.61
C ALA A 196 4.46 14.35 16.53
N ARG A 197 4.92 14.36 15.29
CA ARG A 197 4.17 14.70 14.08
C ARG A 197 4.47 13.68 13.01
N THR A 198 3.52 13.45 12.09
CA THR A 198 3.79 12.59 10.93
C THR A 198 4.78 13.23 9.98
N VAL A 199 5.74 12.45 9.47
CA VAL A 199 6.76 12.92 8.51
C VAL A 199 6.14 13.48 7.23
N ILE A 200 5.03 12.90 6.77
CA ILE A 200 4.33 13.42 5.59
C ILE A 200 3.78 14.85 5.79
N GLY A 201 3.39 15.19 7.01
CA GLY A 201 2.71 16.45 7.31
C GLY A 201 1.27 16.50 6.79
N ILE A 202 0.47 17.43 7.34
CA ILE A 202 -0.97 17.48 7.05
C ILE A 202 -1.28 17.89 5.61
N ASP A 203 -0.54 18.83 5.05
CA ASP A 203 -0.83 19.38 3.72
C ASP A 203 -0.59 18.32 2.63
N ARG A 204 0.52 17.58 2.70
CA ARG A 204 0.78 16.46 1.77
C ARG A 204 -0.19 15.31 1.98
N HIS A 205 -0.51 14.99 3.25
CA HIS A 205 -1.53 13.98 3.54
C HIS A 205 -2.85 14.31 2.83
N MET A 206 -3.30 15.57 2.92
CA MET A 206 -4.54 16.00 2.27
C MET A 206 -4.43 15.97 0.74
N ALA A 207 -3.29 16.35 0.16
CA ALA A 207 -3.07 16.28 -1.28
C ALA A 207 -3.10 14.82 -1.80
N VAL A 208 -2.50 13.88 -1.08
CA VAL A 208 -2.59 12.45 -1.39
C VAL A 208 -4.03 11.95 -1.28
N LEU A 209 -4.75 12.40 -0.24
CA LEU A 209 -6.16 12.03 -0.06
C LEU A 209 -7.04 12.57 -1.20
N GLU A 210 -6.80 13.79 -1.67
CA GLU A 210 -7.50 14.36 -2.82
C GLU A 210 -7.26 13.54 -4.09
N GLY A 211 -6.00 13.16 -4.37
CA GLY A 211 -5.65 12.28 -5.48
C GLY A 211 -6.32 10.90 -5.37
N LEU A 212 -6.50 10.39 -4.15
CA LEU A 212 -7.22 9.15 -3.91
C LEU A 212 -8.73 9.30 -4.19
N LEU A 213 -9.36 10.41 -3.78
CA LEU A 213 -10.78 10.65 -4.02
C LEU A 213 -11.09 10.85 -5.52
N ASP A 214 -10.13 11.33 -6.31
CA ASP A 214 -10.27 11.48 -7.75
C ASP A 214 -10.13 10.15 -8.51
N TYR A 215 -9.66 9.09 -7.87
CA TYR A 215 -9.45 7.80 -8.50
C TYR A 215 -10.72 6.95 -8.55
N GLU A 216 -11.05 6.45 -9.74
CA GLU A 216 -12.10 5.48 -9.98
C GLU A 216 -11.50 4.10 -10.23
N PRO A 217 -11.57 3.15 -9.27
CA PRO A 217 -10.84 1.89 -9.35
C PRO A 217 -11.43 0.87 -10.33
N TRP A 218 -12.72 0.98 -10.66
CA TRP A 218 -13.42 -0.07 -11.38
C TRP A 218 -13.00 -0.24 -12.83
N PRO A 219 -12.72 0.82 -13.63
CA PRO A 219 -12.19 0.66 -14.98
C PRO A 219 -10.88 -0.16 -14.99
N ASP A 220 -9.99 0.11 -14.04
CA ASP A 220 -8.76 -0.64 -13.90
C ASP A 220 -9.03 -2.09 -13.47
N ALA A 221 -9.89 -2.29 -12.48
CA ALA A 221 -10.25 -3.62 -11.98
C ALA A 221 -10.91 -4.49 -13.08
N ASP A 222 -11.78 -3.92 -13.90
CA ASP A 222 -12.46 -4.63 -14.98
C ASP A 222 -11.49 -5.00 -16.13
N SER A 223 -10.41 -4.23 -16.33
CA SER A 223 -9.41 -4.45 -17.38
C SER A 223 -8.33 -5.47 -17.04
N LEU A 224 -8.16 -5.83 -15.75
CA LEU A 224 -7.08 -6.70 -15.31
C LEU A 224 -7.27 -8.15 -15.75
N LEU A 225 -6.24 -8.69 -16.38
CA LEU A 225 -6.16 -10.10 -16.79
C LEU A 225 -5.21 -10.93 -15.91
N VAL A 226 -4.38 -10.29 -15.08
CA VAL A 226 -3.46 -10.96 -14.18
C VAL A 226 -4.18 -11.50 -12.94
N PRO A 227 -3.69 -12.59 -12.32
CA PRO A 227 -4.19 -13.06 -11.03
C PRO A 227 -4.18 -11.93 -9.99
N ARG A 228 -5.31 -11.76 -9.30
CA ARG A 228 -5.45 -10.74 -8.27
C ARG A 228 -6.11 -11.30 -7.03
N TRP A 229 -5.61 -10.87 -5.90
CA TRP A 229 -6.17 -11.21 -4.61
C TRP A 229 -6.68 -9.93 -3.94
N ALA A 230 -7.89 -9.98 -3.44
CA ALA A 230 -8.49 -8.89 -2.69
C ALA A 230 -8.84 -9.39 -1.29
N VAL A 231 -8.21 -8.78 -0.30
CA VAL A 231 -8.42 -9.07 1.12
C VAL A 231 -9.23 -7.95 1.74
N PHE A 232 -10.33 -8.31 2.37
CA PHE A 232 -11.20 -7.38 3.06
C PHE A 232 -11.17 -7.67 4.57
N CYS A 233 -10.75 -6.69 5.33
CA CYS A 233 -10.75 -6.74 6.78
C CYS A 233 -12.15 -6.44 7.34
N GLU A 234 -12.34 -6.63 8.63
CA GLU A 234 -13.62 -6.36 9.29
C GLU A 234 -13.92 -4.85 9.31
N PRO A 235 -15.12 -4.42 8.89
CA PRO A 235 -15.44 -3.00 8.88
C PRO A 235 -15.61 -2.46 10.30
N ARG A 236 -15.19 -1.22 10.51
CA ARG A 236 -15.30 -0.56 11.82
C ARG A 236 -16.72 -0.13 12.18
N HIS A 237 -17.64 -0.04 11.21
CA HIS A 237 -19.00 0.46 11.38
C HIS A 237 -20.00 -0.25 10.47
N ALA A 238 -21.22 -0.49 10.94
CA ALA A 238 -22.26 -1.20 10.20
C ALA A 238 -22.63 -0.59 8.83
N GLN A 239 -22.61 0.76 8.68
CA GLN A 239 -22.85 1.41 7.38
C GLN A 239 -21.74 1.17 6.38
N ALA A 240 -20.49 1.02 6.84
CA ALA A 240 -19.37 0.65 5.99
C ALA A 240 -19.50 -0.80 5.51
N ASP A 241 -20.23 -1.64 6.23
CA ASP A 241 -20.45 -3.04 5.90
C ASP A 241 -21.27 -3.22 4.62
N GLU A 242 -22.35 -2.46 4.44
CA GLU A 242 -23.18 -2.56 3.22
C GLU A 242 -22.43 -2.15 1.95
N VAL A 243 -21.65 -1.08 2.01
CA VAL A 243 -20.83 -0.64 0.88
C VAL A 243 -19.76 -1.69 0.58
N ARG A 244 -19.10 -2.20 1.62
CA ARG A 244 -18.07 -3.23 1.50
C ARG A 244 -18.64 -4.53 0.95
N LEU A 245 -19.82 -4.98 1.37
CA LEU A 245 -20.47 -6.17 0.83
C LEU A 245 -20.74 -6.04 -0.66
N ARG A 246 -21.22 -4.89 -1.15
CA ARG A 246 -21.40 -4.65 -2.58
C ARG A 246 -20.08 -4.68 -3.36
N VAL A 247 -19.03 -4.12 -2.77
CA VAL A 247 -17.68 -4.17 -3.35
C VAL A 247 -17.18 -5.61 -3.43
N ILE A 248 -17.32 -6.39 -2.36
CA ILE A 248 -16.94 -7.80 -2.30
C ILE A 248 -17.69 -8.59 -3.38
N GLU A 249 -19.01 -8.45 -3.44
CA GLU A 249 -19.86 -9.12 -4.43
C GLU A 249 -19.41 -8.79 -5.86
N ARG A 250 -19.22 -7.51 -6.18
CA ARG A 250 -18.71 -7.10 -7.49
C ARG A 250 -17.33 -7.68 -7.78
N THR A 251 -16.43 -7.67 -6.79
CA THR A 251 -15.07 -8.19 -6.96
C THR A 251 -15.06 -9.69 -7.23
N GLN A 252 -15.95 -10.46 -6.62
CA GLN A 252 -16.09 -11.91 -6.85
C GLN A 252 -16.47 -12.27 -8.29
N HIS A 253 -17.10 -11.34 -9.03
CA HIS A 253 -17.46 -11.53 -10.42
C HIS A 253 -16.36 -11.12 -11.41
N LEU A 254 -15.27 -10.53 -10.94
CA LEU A 254 -14.15 -10.18 -11.80
C LEU A 254 -13.36 -11.44 -12.22
N PRO A 255 -12.95 -11.55 -13.50
CA PRO A 255 -12.07 -12.62 -13.93
C PRO A 255 -10.79 -12.69 -13.08
N THR A 256 -10.26 -13.87 -12.81
CA THR A 256 -9.00 -14.07 -12.07
C THR A 256 -8.96 -13.49 -10.64
N ALA A 257 -10.10 -13.05 -10.08
CA ALA A 257 -10.13 -12.51 -8.72
C ALA A 257 -10.30 -13.61 -7.67
N LEU A 258 -9.41 -13.63 -6.67
CA LEU A 258 -9.59 -14.37 -5.43
C LEU A 258 -9.91 -13.39 -4.31
N VAL A 259 -11.09 -13.55 -3.73
CA VAL A 259 -11.60 -12.67 -2.66
C VAL A 259 -11.52 -13.38 -1.33
N GLN A 260 -10.89 -12.75 -0.35
CA GLN A 260 -10.83 -13.23 1.02
C GLN A 260 -11.43 -12.22 1.99
N ARG A 261 -12.20 -12.71 2.94
CA ARG A 261 -12.70 -11.93 4.08
C ARG A 261 -12.02 -12.45 5.34
N TRP A 262 -11.34 -11.58 6.04
CA TRP A 262 -10.62 -11.91 7.26
C TRP A 262 -11.38 -11.35 8.46
N ASN A 263 -12.20 -12.21 9.08
CA ASN A 263 -12.98 -11.84 10.27
C ASN A 263 -12.04 -11.57 11.46
N GLY A 264 -12.26 -10.50 12.17
CA GLY A 264 -11.40 -10.04 13.27
C GLY A 264 -10.13 -9.30 12.79
N ALA A 265 -9.88 -9.22 11.47
CA ALA A 265 -8.78 -8.43 10.94
C ALA A 265 -9.09 -6.94 11.04
N LEU A 266 -8.17 -6.18 11.59
CA LEU A 266 -8.22 -4.72 11.61
C LEU A 266 -7.63 -4.15 10.30
N HIS A 267 -7.85 -2.86 10.07
CA HIS A 267 -7.34 -2.19 8.86
C HIS A 267 -5.82 -2.39 8.68
N ASP A 268 -5.03 -2.24 9.75
CA ASP A 268 -3.58 -2.43 9.73
C ASP A 268 -3.19 -3.92 9.92
N VAL A 269 -3.88 -4.81 9.20
CA VAL A 269 -3.66 -6.26 9.27
C VAL A 269 -2.22 -6.70 8.98
N PRO A 270 -1.40 -6.01 8.16
CA PRO A 270 0.02 -6.35 8.02
C PRO A 270 0.81 -6.25 9.34
N LEU A 271 0.39 -5.40 10.27
CA LEU A 271 0.96 -5.34 11.61
C LEU A 271 0.29 -6.33 12.56
N GLN A 272 -1.04 -6.48 12.46
CA GLN A 272 -1.81 -7.35 13.35
C GLN A 272 -1.48 -8.83 13.13
N TRP A 273 -1.45 -9.28 11.89
CA TRP A 273 -1.23 -10.68 11.51
C TRP A 273 -0.13 -10.83 10.44
N PRO A 274 1.11 -10.42 10.71
CA PRO A 274 2.18 -10.38 9.71
C PRO A 274 2.49 -11.74 9.09
N SER A 275 2.39 -12.83 9.87
CA SER A 275 2.61 -14.19 9.36
C SER A 275 1.53 -14.63 8.36
N LEU A 276 0.28 -14.21 8.58
CA LEU A 276 -0.82 -14.53 7.68
C LEU A 276 -0.68 -13.75 6.37
N VAL A 277 -0.31 -12.47 6.45
CA VAL A 277 -0.05 -11.64 5.27
C VAL A 277 1.16 -12.17 4.50
N ALA A 278 2.25 -12.55 5.17
CA ALA A 278 3.42 -13.16 4.52
C ALA A 278 3.04 -14.44 3.76
N GLY A 279 2.28 -15.35 4.38
CA GLY A 279 1.80 -16.57 3.74
C GLY A 279 0.87 -16.31 2.54
N LEU A 280 0.04 -15.27 2.62
CA LEU A 280 -0.79 -14.80 1.50
C LEU A 280 0.09 -14.38 0.31
N VAL A 281 1.09 -13.53 0.56
CA VAL A 281 2.00 -13.03 -0.49
C VAL A 281 2.81 -14.17 -1.11
N ASP A 282 3.36 -15.07 -0.29
CA ASP A 282 4.07 -16.25 -0.77
C ASP A 282 3.18 -17.10 -1.70
N SER A 283 1.92 -17.35 -1.30
CA SER A 283 0.96 -18.12 -2.11
C SER A 283 0.58 -17.42 -3.42
N LEU A 284 0.52 -16.07 -3.42
CA LEU A 284 0.28 -15.27 -4.62
C LEU A 284 1.38 -15.48 -5.65
N VAL A 285 2.64 -15.42 -5.23
CA VAL A 285 3.81 -15.59 -6.10
C VAL A 285 3.85 -17.03 -6.65
N GLU A 286 3.68 -18.04 -5.77
CA GLU A 286 3.68 -19.46 -6.17
C GLU A 286 2.57 -19.79 -7.19
N SER A 287 1.37 -19.22 -7.02
CA SER A 287 0.25 -19.45 -7.94
C SER A 287 0.51 -18.86 -9.33
N SER A 288 1.08 -17.67 -9.41
CA SER A 288 1.43 -17.02 -10.69
C SER A 288 2.49 -17.78 -11.47
N ALA A 289 3.47 -18.38 -10.78
CA ALA A 289 4.50 -19.21 -11.41
C ALA A 289 3.90 -20.52 -12.00
N SER A 290 2.90 -21.08 -11.32
CA SER A 290 2.23 -22.30 -11.77
C SER A 290 1.38 -22.08 -13.02
N ASP A 291 0.75 -20.93 -13.17
CA ASP A 291 -0.08 -20.59 -14.34
C ASP A 291 0.76 -20.36 -15.59
N LEU A 292 1.97 -19.82 -15.45
CA LEU A 292 2.93 -19.69 -16.55
C LEU A 292 3.42 -21.04 -17.07
N ALA A 293 3.70 -21.98 -16.16
CA ALA A 293 4.16 -23.32 -16.53
C ALA A 293 3.09 -24.14 -17.28
N ARG A 294 1.80 -23.75 -17.15
CA ARG A 294 0.68 -24.39 -17.87
C ARG A 294 0.40 -23.75 -19.24
N SER A 295 0.89 -22.54 -19.46
CA SER A 295 0.63 -21.75 -20.67
C SER A 295 1.79 -21.83 -21.69
N SER A 296 2.93 -22.42 -21.29
CA SER A 296 4.11 -22.73 -22.11
C SER A 296 4.12 -24.19 -22.56
#